data_3b8f41b4bd9ae68e1faa54d3f49697d1
#
_entry.id   3b8f41b4bd9ae68e1faa54d3f49697d1
#
_cell.length_a   1.000
_cell.length_b   1.000
_cell.length_c   1.000
_cell.angle_alpha   90.00
_cell.angle_beta   90.00
_cell.angle_gamma   90.00
#
_symmetry.space_group_name_H-M   'P 1'
#
loop_
_entity.id
_entity.type
_entity.pdbx_description
1 polymer ?
#
loop_
_entity_poly.entity_id
_entity_poly.type
_entity_poly.pdbx_seq_one_letter_code
_entity_poly.pdbx_strand_id
1 'polypeptide(L)'
;MDYVITVPATIFCAPLLAGIAIWVKIDSPGPVFFRQKRVGIHQKYFEILKFRTMRADTPKDVPTHLLENPDQYITKSGKFLRATSLDELPQLMNILKGDMSLVGPRPALWNQYDLLKEREKYGANDVLPGLTGWAQIHGRDTISISEKAKLDGYYVEHQSTWMDLKCLFLTVLAVLRRDGVQEGAEKKVNDTPLVSVIMATYRRERELSCALESLARQTWKNQEIILVDDNADSEWNARVKKIVEGFQRRYQISLKYVVNETNKGSATSRNRGIEKASGMYITSV
;
A
#
# COMPACT_ATOMS: atom_id res chain seq x y z
N MET A 1 1.41 19.91 24.89
CA MET A 1 1.55 20.59 23.59
C MET A 1 0.25 20.57 22.80
N ASP A 2 -0.44 19.45 22.73
CA ASP A 2 -1.65 19.26 21.89
C ASP A 2 -2.72 20.31 22.08
N TYR A 3 -3.22 20.52 23.32
CA TYR A 3 -4.27 21.50 23.57
C TYR A 3 -3.86 22.96 23.28
N VAL A 4 -2.59 23.31 23.53
CA VAL A 4 -2.07 24.68 23.29
C VAL A 4 -2.10 25.02 21.79
N ILE A 5 -1.93 24.04 20.92
CA ILE A 5 -1.99 24.23 19.46
C ILE A 5 -3.40 23.97 18.94
N THR A 6 -4.06 22.89 19.41
CA THR A 6 -5.33 22.44 18.84
C THR A 6 -6.48 23.37 19.15
N VAL A 7 -6.53 23.96 20.36
CA VAL A 7 -7.62 24.88 20.70
C VAL A 7 -7.61 26.13 19.81
N PRO A 8 -6.50 26.90 19.70
CA PRO A 8 -6.44 28.02 18.77
C PRO A 8 -6.69 27.62 17.31
N ALA A 9 -6.10 26.50 16.88
CA ALA A 9 -6.28 25.99 15.51
C ALA A 9 -7.76 25.67 15.21
N THR A 10 -8.47 25.06 16.16
CA THR A 10 -9.89 24.74 16.00
C THR A 10 -10.74 26.01 15.88
N ILE A 11 -10.48 27.01 16.71
CA ILE A 11 -11.20 28.31 16.67
C ILE A 11 -10.92 29.01 15.34
N PHE A 12 -9.67 29.08 14.92
CA PHE A 12 -9.26 29.71 13.65
C PHE A 12 -9.84 28.98 12.43
N CYS A 13 -9.85 27.64 12.45
CA CYS A 13 -10.39 26.84 11.36
C CYS A 13 -11.93 26.72 11.38
N ALA A 14 -12.63 27.16 12.43
CA ALA A 14 -14.09 27.00 12.54
C ALA A 14 -14.89 27.56 11.36
N PRO A 15 -14.61 28.78 10.82
CA PRO A 15 -15.30 29.26 9.62
C PRO A 15 -15.04 28.39 8.38
N LEU A 16 -13.80 27.93 8.20
CA LEU A 16 -13.42 27.01 7.11
C LEU A 16 -14.13 25.68 7.23
N LEU A 17 -14.17 25.10 8.45
CA LEU A 17 -14.88 23.84 8.72
C LEU A 17 -16.37 23.96 8.40
N ALA A 18 -17.00 25.09 8.77
CA ALA A 18 -18.39 25.36 8.44
C ALA A 18 -18.62 25.46 6.91
N GLY A 19 -17.77 26.19 6.20
CA GLY A 19 -17.82 26.30 4.73
C GLY A 19 -17.67 24.94 4.04
N ILE A 20 -16.70 24.12 4.46
CA ILE A 20 -16.51 22.76 3.95
C ILE A 20 -17.74 21.89 4.26
N ALA A 21 -18.30 21.97 5.46
CA ALA A 21 -19.49 21.22 5.84
C ALA A 21 -20.69 21.52 4.93
N ILE A 22 -20.92 22.79 4.61
CA ILE A 22 -21.97 23.22 3.68
C ILE A 22 -21.67 22.66 2.28
N TRP A 23 -20.44 22.79 1.80
CA TRP A 23 -20.04 22.28 0.48
C TRP A 23 -20.25 20.77 0.34
N VAL A 24 -19.79 19.97 1.31
CA VAL A 24 -20.00 18.51 1.33
C VAL A 24 -21.49 18.15 1.32
N LYS A 25 -22.32 18.94 2.03
CA LYS A 25 -23.77 18.71 2.11
C LYS A 25 -24.48 19.01 0.78
N ILE A 26 -24.03 20.03 0.05
CA ILE A 26 -24.59 20.41 -1.26
C ILE A 26 -24.13 19.43 -2.35
N ASP A 27 -22.86 18.99 -2.32
CA ASP A 27 -22.25 18.15 -3.36
C ASP A 27 -22.84 16.74 -3.42
N SER A 28 -23.26 16.18 -2.27
CA SER A 28 -23.85 14.83 -2.24
C SER A 28 -24.81 14.61 -1.06
N PRO A 29 -25.89 13.83 -1.24
CA PRO A 29 -26.84 13.51 -0.16
C PRO A 29 -26.17 12.66 0.92
N GLY A 30 -26.53 12.90 2.19
CA GLY A 30 -26.06 12.12 3.34
C GLY A 30 -25.40 12.96 4.45
N PRO A 31 -24.71 12.34 5.44
CA PRO A 31 -24.06 13.03 6.55
C PRO A 31 -22.83 13.81 6.08
N VAL A 32 -22.52 14.93 6.73
CA VAL A 32 -21.33 15.75 6.47
C VAL A 32 -20.05 15.03 6.90
N PHE A 33 -20.11 14.36 8.05
CA PHE A 33 -18.99 13.68 8.63
C PHE A 33 -19.03 12.18 8.36
N PHE A 34 -17.86 11.62 8.12
CA PHE A 34 -17.60 10.20 8.07
C PHE A 34 -16.94 9.78 9.39
N ARG A 35 -17.40 8.67 9.95
CA ARG A 35 -16.85 8.09 11.18
C ARG A 35 -16.38 6.68 10.87
N GLN A 36 -15.21 6.32 11.38
CA GLN A 36 -14.63 5.01 11.19
C GLN A 36 -13.93 4.53 12.45
N LYS A 37 -14.17 3.28 12.83
CA LYS A 37 -13.54 2.63 13.96
C LYS A 37 -12.04 2.48 13.73
N ARG A 38 -11.25 2.98 14.67
CA ARG A 38 -9.78 2.93 14.65
C ARG A 38 -9.25 2.43 15.98
N VAL A 39 -7.98 2.00 15.95
CA VAL A 39 -7.25 1.58 17.14
C VAL A 39 -6.51 2.79 17.70
N GLY A 40 -6.74 3.08 18.97
CA GLY A 40 -6.08 4.11 19.77
C GLY A 40 -5.04 3.52 20.72
N ILE A 41 -4.67 4.31 21.74
CA ILE A 41 -3.70 3.91 22.76
C ILE A 41 -4.15 2.63 23.49
N HIS A 42 -3.19 1.76 23.81
CA HIS A 42 -3.43 0.46 24.46
C HIS A 42 -4.48 -0.39 23.72
N GLN A 43 -4.51 -0.27 22.38
CA GLN A 43 -5.43 -0.97 21.48
C GLN A 43 -6.92 -0.72 21.77
N LYS A 44 -7.28 0.36 22.50
CA LYS A 44 -8.67 0.76 22.69
C LYS A 44 -9.22 1.35 21.41
N TYR A 45 -10.47 1.03 21.10
CA TYR A 45 -11.12 1.54 19.90
C TYR A 45 -11.72 2.93 20.12
N PHE A 46 -11.61 3.76 19.09
CA PHE A 46 -12.29 5.06 19.02
C PHE A 46 -12.82 5.30 17.61
N GLU A 47 -13.64 6.32 17.42
CA GLU A 47 -14.14 6.74 16.12
C GLU A 47 -13.37 7.96 15.62
N ILE A 48 -12.62 7.80 14.54
CA ILE A 48 -11.99 8.93 13.86
C ILE A 48 -13.04 9.73 13.10
N LEU A 49 -12.96 11.05 13.16
CA LEU A 49 -13.88 11.98 12.52
C LEU A 49 -13.21 12.61 11.28
N LYS A 50 -13.87 12.51 10.12
CA LYS A 50 -13.42 13.15 8.86
C LYS A 50 -14.59 13.79 8.14
N PHE A 51 -14.32 14.72 7.23
CA PHE A 51 -15.33 15.07 6.24
C PHE A 51 -15.58 13.89 5.30
N ARG A 52 -16.83 13.71 4.91
CA ARG A 52 -17.19 12.69 3.92
C ARG A 52 -16.67 13.10 2.54
N THR A 53 -15.84 12.26 1.97
CA THR A 53 -15.25 12.43 0.64
C THR A 53 -15.77 11.43 -0.40
N MET A 54 -16.61 10.50 0.06
CA MET A 54 -17.19 9.46 -0.77
C MET A 54 -18.72 9.43 -0.62
N ARG A 55 -19.40 8.86 -1.60
CA ARG A 55 -20.85 8.69 -1.58
C ARG A 55 -21.27 7.83 -0.39
N ALA A 56 -22.52 8.05 0.09
CA ALA A 56 -23.05 7.35 1.25
C ALA A 56 -23.25 5.84 1.05
N ASP A 57 -23.37 5.39 -0.21
CA ASP A 57 -23.51 4.00 -0.64
C ASP A 57 -22.18 3.25 -0.78
N THR A 58 -21.04 3.90 -0.48
CA THR A 58 -19.72 3.27 -0.50
C THR A 58 -19.57 2.25 0.64
N PRO A 59 -19.01 1.04 0.39
CA PRO A 59 -18.69 0.08 1.45
C PRO A 59 -17.79 0.68 2.54
N LYS A 60 -18.23 0.65 3.80
CA LYS A 60 -17.57 1.34 4.93
C LYS A 60 -16.37 0.59 5.49
N ASP A 61 -16.37 -0.74 5.39
CA ASP A 61 -15.37 -1.60 6.03
C ASP A 61 -14.25 -2.04 5.07
N VAL A 62 -14.28 -1.56 3.84
CA VAL A 62 -13.25 -1.83 2.83
C VAL A 62 -12.34 -0.60 2.71
N PRO A 63 -11.02 -0.75 2.92
CA PRO A 63 -10.06 0.32 2.65
C PRO A 63 -10.19 0.82 1.20
N THR A 64 -10.09 2.12 0.98
CA THR A 64 -10.29 2.73 -0.36
C THR A 64 -9.40 2.10 -1.45
N HIS A 65 -8.18 1.69 -1.10
CA HIS A 65 -7.25 1.06 -2.04
C HIS A 65 -7.61 -0.40 -2.41
N LEU A 66 -8.57 -1.01 -1.73
CA LEU A 66 -9.10 -2.34 -2.03
C LEU A 66 -10.44 -2.29 -2.77
N LEU A 67 -11.01 -1.10 -2.99
CA LEU A 67 -12.23 -0.94 -3.76
C LEU A 67 -11.93 -1.09 -5.26
N GLU A 68 -12.78 -1.83 -5.95
CA GLU A 68 -12.82 -1.83 -7.41
C GLU A 68 -13.34 -0.46 -7.90
N ASN A 69 -12.52 0.28 -8.67
CA ASN A 69 -12.84 1.61 -9.19
C ASN A 69 -13.25 2.64 -8.11
N PRO A 70 -12.37 2.98 -7.14
CA PRO A 70 -12.68 3.91 -6.06
C PRO A 70 -13.13 5.29 -6.55
N ASP A 71 -12.69 5.73 -7.72
CA ASP A 71 -12.99 7.05 -8.29
C ASP A 71 -14.49 7.27 -8.53
N GLN A 72 -15.27 6.23 -8.80
CA GLN A 72 -16.71 6.33 -8.99
C GLN A 72 -17.48 6.67 -7.70
N TYR A 73 -16.87 6.40 -6.54
CA TYR A 73 -17.45 6.69 -5.24
C TYR A 73 -16.99 8.04 -4.68
N ILE A 74 -15.89 8.61 -5.19
CA ILE A 74 -15.34 9.88 -4.69
C ILE A 74 -16.20 11.03 -5.23
N THR A 75 -16.68 11.89 -4.32
CA THR A 75 -17.47 13.08 -4.68
C THR A 75 -16.56 14.19 -5.24
N LYS A 76 -17.14 15.21 -5.90
CA LYS A 76 -16.36 16.35 -6.44
C LYS A 76 -15.65 17.09 -5.32
N SER A 77 -16.36 17.42 -4.24
CA SER A 77 -15.78 18.00 -3.04
C SER A 77 -14.74 17.06 -2.41
N GLY A 78 -15.03 15.76 -2.37
CA GLY A 78 -14.14 14.74 -1.83
C GLY A 78 -12.79 14.68 -2.54
N LYS A 79 -12.76 14.81 -3.85
CA LYS A 79 -11.52 14.85 -4.62
C LYS A 79 -10.61 16.01 -4.20
N PHE A 80 -11.18 17.20 -4.05
CA PHE A 80 -10.43 18.36 -3.58
C PHE A 80 -9.97 18.20 -2.13
N LEU A 81 -10.88 17.77 -1.23
CA LEU A 81 -10.59 17.64 0.19
C LEU A 81 -9.47 16.62 0.44
N ARG A 82 -9.45 15.50 -0.28
CA ARG A 82 -8.38 14.50 -0.21
C ARG A 82 -7.05 15.04 -0.73
N ALA A 83 -7.06 15.69 -1.88
CA ALA A 83 -5.85 16.28 -2.48
C ALA A 83 -5.19 17.34 -1.58
N THR A 84 -5.99 18.00 -0.73
CA THR A 84 -5.53 19.03 0.22
C THR A 84 -5.42 18.54 1.65
N SER A 85 -5.79 17.29 1.95
CA SER A 85 -5.91 16.72 3.29
C SER A 85 -6.85 17.48 4.23
N LEU A 86 -7.71 18.35 3.71
CA LEU A 86 -8.70 19.11 4.48
C LEU A 86 -9.83 18.22 5.04
N ASP A 87 -10.01 17.03 4.46
CA ASP A 87 -10.94 16.03 4.98
C ASP A 87 -10.56 15.54 6.39
N GLU A 88 -9.31 15.67 6.79
CA GLU A 88 -8.82 15.24 8.10
C GLU A 88 -8.93 16.30 9.19
N LEU A 89 -9.25 17.57 8.85
CA LEU A 89 -9.39 18.65 9.83
C LEU A 89 -10.37 18.36 11.00
N PRO A 90 -11.51 17.65 10.80
CA PRO A 90 -12.39 17.31 11.92
C PRO A 90 -11.73 16.43 13.00
N GLN A 91 -10.58 15.81 12.73
CA GLN A 91 -9.82 15.05 13.73
C GLN A 91 -9.27 15.94 14.85
N LEU A 92 -9.22 17.28 14.68
CA LEU A 92 -8.95 18.20 15.77
C LEU A 92 -9.92 17.97 16.95
N MET A 93 -11.17 17.57 16.67
CA MET A 93 -12.15 17.21 17.71
C MET A 93 -11.76 15.91 18.44
N ASN A 94 -11.14 14.92 17.75
CA ASN A 94 -10.61 13.73 18.41
C ASN A 94 -9.44 14.07 19.34
N ILE A 95 -8.59 15.02 18.94
CA ILE A 95 -7.49 15.49 19.79
C ILE A 95 -8.04 16.21 21.04
N LEU A 96 -9.04 17.09 20.87
CA LEU A 96 -9.70 17.78 21.99
C LEU A 96 -10.42 16.82 22.95
N LYS A 97 -10.88 15.66 22.45
CA LYS A 97 -11.45 14.59 23.29
C LYS A 97 -10.41 13.73 24.00
N GLY A 98 -9.15 13.81 23.60
CA GLY A 98 -8.08 12.97 24.11
C GLY A 98 -7.96 11.58 23.45
N ASP A 99 -8.68 11.34 22.34
CA ASP A 99 -8.57 10.09 21.57
C ASP A 99 -7.27 10.04 20.74
N MET A 100 -6.75 11.22 20.37
CA MET A 100 -5.61 11.40 19.50
C MET A 100 -4.67 12.50 20.01
N SER A 101 -3.45 12.53 19.46
CA SER A 101 -2.47 13.61 19.57
C SER A 101 -2.29 14.30 18.21
N LEU A 102 -1.66 15.48 18.18
CA LEU A 102 -1.22 16.11 16.93
C LEU A 102 -0.18 15.25 16.22
N VAL A 103 0.77 14.69 16.99
CA VAL A 103 1.86 13.88 16.45
C VAL A 103 1.87 12.51 17.12
N GLY A 104 2.00 11.46 16.31
CA GLY A 104 2.03 10.08 16.78
C GLY A 104 1.87 9.08 15.63
N PRO A 105 1.91 7.77 15.90
CA PRO A 105 1.60 6.74 14.93
C PRO A 105 0.19 6.93 14.33
N ARG A 106 0.05 6.80 12.99
CA ARG A 106 -1.27 6.94 12.35
C ARG A 106 -2.25 5.87 12.89
N PRO A 107 -3.49 6.23 13.27
CA PRO A 107 -4.45 5.26 13.82
C PRO A 107 -4.72 4.13 12.83
N ALA A 108 -4.41 2.90 13.24
CA ALA A 108 -4.68 1.70 12.44
C ALA A 108 -6.18 1.44 12.29
N LEU A 109 -6.60 0.82 11.18
CA LEU A 109 -7.94 0.25 11.09
C LEU A 109 -8.10 -0.87 12.12
N TRP A 110 -9.30 -1.07 12.62
CA TRP A 110 -9.62 -2.08 13.63
C TRP A 110 -9.26 -3.51 13.19
N ASN A 111 -9.17 -3.78 11.89
CA ASN A 111 -8.87 -5.06 11.26
C ASN A 111 -7.44 -5.16 10.69
N GLN A 112 -6.56 -4.20 10.94
CA GLN A 112 -5.15 -4.23 10.53
C GLN A 112 -4.28 -4.96 11.57
N TYR A 113 -4.58 -6.23 11.84
CA TYR A 113 -3.89 -7.03 12.87
C TYR A 113 -2.39 -7.16 12.63
N ASP A 114 -1.97 -7.27 11.37
CA ASP A 114 -0.54 -7.40 11.01
C ASP A 114 0.26 -6.15 11.40
N LEU A 115 -0.30 -4.96 11.16
CA LEU A 115 0.33 -3.71 11.57
C LEU A 115 0.38 -3.57 13.08
N LEU A 116 -0.70 -3.92 13.78
CA LEU A 116 -0.77 -3.85 15.25
C LEU A 116 0.26 -4.79 15.90
N LYS A 117 0.36 -6.03 15.41
CA LYS A 117 1.34 -7.00 15.87
C LYS A 117 2.78 -6.54 15.63
N GLU A 118 3.05 -5.93 14.47
CA GLU A 118 4.38 -5.43 14.16
C GLU A 118 4.75 -4.22 15.04
N ARG A 119 3.81 -3.30 15.31
CA ARG A 119 3.98 -2.15 16.20
C ARG A 119 4.20 -2.52 17.66
N GLU A 120 3.66 -3.67 18.11
CA GLU A 120 3.84 -4.17 19.47
C GLU A 120 5.32 -4.37 19.82
N LYS A 121 6.12 -4.79 18.83
CA LYS A 121 7.58 -4.96 18.99
C LYS A 121 8.32 -3.68 19.36
N TYR A 122 7.73 -2.53 19.08
CA TYR A 122 8.33 -1.21 19.23
C TYR A 122 7.56 -0.30 20.20
N GLY A 123 6.59 -0.82 20.94
CA GLY A 123 5.76 -0.03 21.86
C GLY A 123 4.88 1.02 21.19
N ALA A 124 4.71 0.96 19.86
CA ALA A 124 3.99 1.99 19.12
C ALA A 124 2.45 1.92 19.29
N ASN A 125 1.94 0.90 19.97
CA ASN A 125 0.53 0.80 20.38
C ASN A 125 0.24 1.42 21.75
N ASP A 126 1.28 1.82 22.50
CA ASP A 126 1.17 2.33 23.86
C ASP A 126 1.24 3.87 23.94
N VAL A 127 1.20 4.52 22.78
CA VAL A 127 1.12 5.98 22.67
C VAL A 127 -0.17 6.41 21.96
N LEU A 128 -0.57 7.66 22.15
CA LEU A 128 -1.73 8.21 21.43
C LEU A 128 -1.45 8.24 19.93
N PRO A 129 -2.41 7.79 19.10
CA PRO A 129 -2.28 7.93 17.65
C PRO A 129 -2.29 9.40 17.24
N GLY A 130 -1.53 9.73 16.18
CA GLY A 130 -1.36 11.10 15.71
C GLY A 130 -2.19 11.45 14.48
N LEU A 131 -2.52 12.75 14.35
CA LEU A 131 -3.01 13.34 13.11
C LEU A 131 -1.91 13.28 12.05
N THR A 132 -0.68 13.57 12.44
CA THR A 132 0.54 13.31 11.67
C THR A 132 1.54 12.50 12.47
N GLY A 133 2.64 12.04 11.85
CA GLY A 133 3.68 11.27 12.54
C GLY A 133 4.87 10.96 11.67
N TRP A 134 5.90 10.43 12.30
CA TRP A 134 7.19 10.19 11.66
C TRP A 134 7.11 9.26 10.45
N ALA A 135 6.36 8.16 10.53
CA ALA A 135 6.13 7.27 9.40
C ALA A 135 5.36 7.94 8.25
N GLN A 136 4.43 8.86 8.58
CA GLN A 136 3.63 9.56 7.56
C GLN A 136 4.46 10.51 6.71
N ILE A 137 5.45 11.20 7.29
CA ILE A 137 6.33 12.11 6.57
C ILE A 137 7.46 11.40 5.81
N HIS A 138 7.72 10.10 6.09
CA HIS A 138 8.77 9.30 5.44
C HIS A 138 8.26 8.27 4.43
N GLY A 139 6.99 8.31 4.05
CA GLY A 139 6.48 7.43 2.99
C GLY A 139 5.02 7.06 3.08
N ARG A 140 4.31 7.52 4.12
CA ARG A 140 2.83 7.42 4.27
C ARG A 140 2.28 6.03 3.90
N ASP A 141 1.74 5.89 2.69
CA ASP A 141 1.10 4.65 2.20
C ASP A 141 2.01 3.84 1.28
N THR A 142 3.25 4.30 1.02
CA THR A 142 4.19 3.68 0.08
C THR A 142 5.17 2.68 0.72
N ILE A 143 5.29 2.68 2.04
CA ILE A 143 6.22 1.85 2.81
C ILE A 143 5.56 0.56 3.31
N SER A 144 6.37 -0.48 3.49
CA SER A 144 5.91 -1.76 4.01
C SER A 144 5.40 -1.66 5.46
N ILE A 145 4.59 -2.62 5.90
CA ILE A 145 4.09 -2.69 7.28
C ILE A 145 5.24 -2.72 8.28
N SER A 146 6.30 -3.51 8.02
CA SER A 146 7.46 -3.61 8.90
C SER A 146 8.24 -2.29 8.99
N GLU A 147 8.42 -1.61 7.87
CA GLU A 147 9.09 -0.31 7.84
C GLU A 147 8.27 0.79 8.53
N LYS A 148 6.95 0.79 8.31
CA LYS A 148 6.03 1.67 9.02
C LYS A 148 6.12 1.49 10.53
N ALA A 149 6.10 0.24 11.01
CA ALA A 149 6.20 -0.06 12.43
C ALA A 149 7.56 0.36 13.02
N LYS A 150 8.67 0.19 12.27
CA LYS A 150 9.99 0.68 12.68
C LYS A 150 10.04 2.20 12.81
N LEU A 151 9.47 2.93 11.85
CA LEU A 151 9.41 4.39 11.90
C LEU A 151 8.49 4.90 13.02
N ASP A 152 7.38 4.22 13.28
CA ASP A 152 6.52 4.51 14.42
C ASP A 152 7.26 4.25 15.75
N GLY A 153 8.03 3.15 15.84
CA GLY A 153 8.90 2.84 16.98
C GLY A 153 9.99 3.87 17.18
N TYR A 154 10.64 4.31 16.11
CA TYR A 154 11.64 5.38 16.19
C TYR A 154 11.05 6.67 16.78
N TYR A 155 9.81 7.03 16.40
CA TYR A 155 9.12 8.17 17.01
C TYR A 155 8.89 7.97 18.50
N VAL A 156 8.43 6.79 18.92
CA VAL A 156 8.19 6.47 20.34
C VAL A 156 9.47 6.60 21.18
N GLU A 157 10.58 6.09 20.66
CA GLU A 157 11.88 6.11 21.31
C GLU A 157 12.48 7.53 21.44
N HIS A 158 12.19 8.40 20.46
CA HIS A 158 12.70 9.76 20.39
C HIS A 158 11.65 10.84 20.64
N GLN A 159 10.52 10.46 21.25
CA GLN A 159 9.41 11.38 21.51
C GLN A 159 9.87 12.58 22.35
N SER A 160 9.71 13.76 21.78
CA SER A 160 10.05 15.04 22.41
C SER A 160 9.30 16.18 21.73
N THR A 161 9.15 17.31 22.42
CA THR A 161 8.53 18.52 21.85
C THR A 161 9.22 18.95 20.55
N TRP A 162 10.56 18.78 20.47
CA TRP A 162 11.32 19.10 19.26
C TRP A 162 10.98 18.16 18.11
N MET A 163 10.86 16.85 18.38
CA MET A 163 10.46 15.86 17.39
C MET A 163 9.05 16.13 16.86
N ASP A 164 8.14 16.52 17.75
CA ASP A 164 6.76 16.87 17.37
C ASP A 164 6.74 18.11 16.47
N LEU A 165 7.46 19.19 16.84
CA LEU A 165 7.58 20.37 16.01
C LEU A 165 8.17 20.08 14.64
N LYS A 166 9.20 19.20 14.59
CA LYS A 166 9.79 18.73 13.34
C LYS A 166 8.78 17.99 12.47
N CYS A 167 8.01 17.08 13.06
CA CYS A 167 6.94 16.36 12.35
C CYS A 167 5.88 17.32 11.79
N LEU A 168 5.41 18.28 12.59
CA LEU A 168 4.44 19.27 12.16
C LEU A 168 4.96 20.12 11.00
N PHE A 169 6.19 20.62 11.10
CA PHE A 169 6.82 21.41 10.04
C PHE A 169 6.96 20.62 8.72
N LEU A 170 7.48 19.40 8.81
CA LEU A 170 7.64 18.53 7.64
C LEU A 170 6.29 18.13 7.03
N THR A 171 5.24 17.98 7.85
CA THR A 171 3.88 17.72 7.37
C THR A 171 3.35 18.88 6.53
N VAL A 172 3.54 20.12 7.00
CA VAL A 172 3.13 21.31 6.23
C VAL A 172 3.86 21.34 4.88
N LEU A 173 5.17 21.06 4.88
CA LEU A 173 5.95 20.99 3.64
C LEU A 173 5.46 19.89 2.69
N ALA A 174 5.17 18.69 3.22
CA ALA A 174 4.67 17.57 2.43
C ALA A 174 3.30 17.87 1.81
N VAL A 175 2.39 18.50 2.56
CA VAL A 175 1.07 18.93 2.05
C VAL A 175 1.22 19.99 0.95
N LEU A 176 2.10 20.99 1.14
CA LEU A 176 2.36 22.03 0.14
C LEU A 176 2.98 21.47 -1.15
N ARG A 177 3.86 20.48 -1.04
CA ARG A 177 4.48 19.78 -2.18
C ARG A 177 3.56 18.77 -2.83
N ARG A 178 2.42 18.45 -2.23
CA ARG A 178 1.52 17.36 -2.63
C ARG A 178 2.21 16.00 -2.67
N ASP A 179 3.26 15.81 -1.87
CA ASP A 179 3.99 14.56 -1.79
C ASP A 179 3.15 13.50 -1.07
N GLY A 180 3.00 12.33 -1.68
CA GLY A 180 2.45 11.13 -1.02
C GLY A 180 0.92 10.99 -0.97
N VAL A 181 0.13 11.85 -1.62
CA VAL A 181 -1.30 11.60 -1.83
C VAL A 181 -1.48 10.77 -3.10
N GLN A 182 -1.53 9.45 -2.95
CA GLN A 182 -1.95 8.58 -4.05
C GLN A 182 -3.48 8.45 -4.01
N GLU A 183 -4.16 9.20 -4.87
CA GLU A 183 -5.57 9.01 -5.16
C GLU A 183 -5.71 7.98 -6.29
N GLY A 184 -6.45 6.92 -5.99
CA GLY A 184 -6.72 5.85 -6.94
C GLY A 184 -5.70 4.72 -6.84
N ALA A 185 -6.20 3.52 -7.06
CA ALA A 185 -5.39 2.33 -7.17
C ALA A 185 -4.58 2.36 -8.48
N GLU A 186 -3.54 3.19 -8.55
CA GLU A 186 -2.36 2.67 -9.21
C GLU A 186 -1.92 1.52 -8.30
N LYS A 187 -2.25 0.31 -8.72
CA LYS A 187 -1.73 -0.90 -8.13
C LYS A 187 -0.24 -0.68 -7.94
N LYS A 188 0.19 -0.47 -6.70
CA LYS A 188 1.60 -0.62 -6.37
C LYS A 188 1.98 -2.02 -6.81
N VAL A 189 2.71 -2.11 -7.89
CA VAL A 189 3.41 -3.32 -8.32
C VAL A 189 4.32 -3.86 -7.19
N ASN A 190 4.54 -3.07 -6.12
CA ASN A 190 5.52 -3.36 -5.06
C ASN A 190 4.95 -4.00 -3.78
N ASP A 191 3.63 -4.10 -3.56
CA ASP A 191 3.06 -4.79 -2.38
C ASP A 191 2.55 -6.20 -2.69
N THR A 192 2.55 -6.62 -3.95
CA THR A 192 2.34 -8.01 -4.32
C THR A 192 3.70 -8.71 -4.30
N PRO A 193 3.91 -9.71 -3.43
CA PRO A 193 5.20 -10.39 -3.40
C PRO A 193 5.53 -10.97 -4.78
N LEU A 194 6.80 -10.86 -5.17
CA LEU A 194 7.27 -11.45 -6.41
C LEU A 194 7.16 -12.97 -6.32
N VAL A 195 6.50 -13.57 -7.29
CA VAL A 195 6.39 -15.02 -7.44
C VAL A 195 7.32 -15.47 -8.56
N SER A 196 8.28 -16.36 -8.25
CA SER A 196 9.12 -17.01 -9.25
C SER A 196 8.45 -18.29 -9.73
N VAL A 197 8.12 -18.35 -11.00
CA VAL A 197 7.55 -19.53 -11.66
C VAL A 197 8.67 -20.28 -12.37
N ILE A 198 8.99 -21.48 -11.86
CA ILE A 198 10.05 -22.33 -12.42
C ILE A 198 9.43 -23.28 -13.43
N MET A 199 9.97 -23.30 -14.65
CA MET A 199 9.53 -24.15 -15.73
C MET A 199 10.72 -24.87 -16.35
N ALA A 200 10.66 -26.20 -16.46
CA ALA A 200 11.64 -26.99 -17.18
C ALA A 200 11.02 -27.49 -18.47
N THR A 201 11.74 -27.40 -19.59
CA THR A 201 11.28 -27.87 -20.90
C THR A 201 12.27 -28.87 -21.53
N TYR A 202 11.69 -29.90 -22.14
CA TYR A 202 12.44 -30.89 -22.93
C TYR A 202 11.57 -31.38 -24.09
N ARG A 203 11.88 -31.00 -25.32
CA ARG A 203 11.21 -31.39 -26.57
C ARG A 203 9.69 -31.18 -26.59
N ARG A 204 9.19 -30.05 -26.04
CA ARG A 204 7.75 -29.77 -25.90
C ARG A 204 7.44 -28.33 -26.32
N GLU A 205 7.54 -27.99 -27.60
CA GLU A 205 7.32 -26.62 -28.11
C GLU A 205 5.89 -26.13 -27.93
N ARG A 206 4.91 -26.98 -28.26
CA ARG A 206 3.48 -26.62 -28.20
C ARG A 206 3.03 -26.41 -26.78
N GLU A 207 3.37 -27.32 -25.88
CA GLU A 207 3.02 -27.27 -24.48
C GLU A 207 3.71 -26.09 -23.79
N LEU A 208 4.95 -25.80 -24.14
CA LEU A 208 5.68 -24.64 -23.65
C LEU A 208 4.97 -23.34 -24.03
N SER A 209 4.57 -23.19 -25.31
CA SER A 209 3.85 -22.00 -25.77
C SER A 209 2.52 -21.83 -25.03
N CYS A 210 1.73 -22.90 -24.87
CA CYS A 210 0.46 -22.87 -24.14
C CYS A 210 0.66 -22.51 -22.66
N ALA A 211 1.67 -23.08 -22.01
CA ALA A 211 1.97 -22.81 -20.61
C ALA A 211 2.40 -21.35 -20.39
N LEU A 212 3.26 -20.81 -21.24
CA LEU A 212 3.66 -19.40 -21.19
C LEU A 212 2.47 -18.45 -21.39
N GLU A 213 1.60 -18.74 -22.36
CA GLU A 213 0.38 -17.94 -22.55
C GLU A 213 -0.59 -18.02 -21.36
N SER A 214 -0.71 -19.18 -20.72
CA SER A 214 -1.51 -19.36 -19.52
C SER A 214 -0.95 -18.51 -18.37
N LEU A 215 0.37 -18.49 -18.17
CA LEU A 215 1.02 -17.65 -17.18
C LEU A 215 0.80 -16.15 -17.45
N ALA A 216 0.86 -15.72 -18.71
CA ALA A 216 0.61 -14.34 -19.09
C ALA A 216 -0.84 -13.87 -18.78
N ARG A 217 -1.80 -14.80 -18.79
CA ARG A 217 -3.22 -14.53 -18.47
C ARG A 217 -3.53 -14.60 -16.99
N GLN A 218 -2.57 -14.98 -16.12
CA GLN A 218 -2.78 -15.01 -14.67
C GLN A 218 -3.18 -13.62 -14.13
N THR A 219 -4.02 -13.61 -13.10
CA THR A 219 -4.44 -12.38 -12.42
C THR A 219 -3.31 -11.77 -11.60
N TRP A 220 -2.41 -12.60 -11.07
CA TRP A 220 -1.22 -12.15 -10.37
C TRP A 220 -0.18 -11.65 -11.35
N LYS A 221 0.17 -10.36 -11.30
CA LYS A 221 1.04 -9.71 -12.30
C LYS A 221 2.49 -9.58 -11.86
N ASN A 222 2.78 -9.55 -10.54
CA ASN A 222 4.15 -9.49 -10.05
C ASN A 222 4.78 -10.88 -10.03
N GLN A 223 5.17 -11.35 -11.21
CA GLN A 223 5.79 -12.65 -11.41
C GLN A 223 7.02 -12.55 -12.32
N GLU A 224 7.98 -13.42 -12.08
CA GLU A 224 9.07 -13.72 -13.01
C GLU A 224 8.98 -15.18 -13.43
N ILE A 225 9.33 -15.48 -14.66
CA ILE A 225 9.38 -16.84 -15.18
C ILE A 225 10.85 -17.22 -15.36
N ILE A 226 11.23 -18.38 -14.84
CA ILE A 226 12.57 -18.94 -15.04
C ILE A 226 12.40 -20.24 -15.83
N LEU A 227 12.70 -20.15 -17.12
CA LEU A 227 12.61 -21.28 -18.04
C LEU A 227 13.96 -21.94 -18.16
N VAL A 228 14.06 -23.20 -17.76
CA VAL A 228 15.26 -24.02 -17.91
C VAL A 228 15.07 -24.99 -19.07
N ASP A 229 15.87 -24.81 -20.10
CA ASP A 229 15.89 -25.64 -21.29
C ASP A 229 16.86 -26.81 -21.09
N ASP A 230 16.31 -28.01 -21.02
CA ASP A 230 17.04 -29.26 -20.79
C ASP A 230 17.24 -30.07 -22.05
N ASN A 231 17.08 -29.46 -23.24
CA ASN A 231 17.18 -30.15 -24.50
C ASN A 231 18.62 -30.63 -24.82
N ALA A 232 19.64 -29.85 -24.43
CA ALA A 232 21.04 -30.11 -24.70
C ALA A 232 21.33 -30.37 -26.21
N ASP A 233 20.57 -29.70 -27.07
CA ASP A 233 20.59 -29.85 -28.52
C ASP A 233 20.42 -28.49 -29.17
N SER A 234 21.30 -28.10 -30.07
CA SER A 234 21.34 -26.76 -30.66
C SER A 234 20.08 -26.40 -31.44
N GLU A 235 19.50 -27.38 -32.16
CA GLU A 235 18.29 -27.16 -32.97
C GLU A 235 17.07 -26.93 -32.03
N TRP A 236 16.91 -27.78 -31.02
CA TRP A 236 15.83 -27.62 -30.04
C TRP A 236 15.99 -26.36 -29.22
N ASN A 237 17.19 -26.01 -28.79
CA ASN A 237 17.46 -24.78 -28.05
C ASN A 237 17.11 -23.54 -28.91
N ALA A 238 17.40 -23.55 -30.21
CA ALA A 238 17.02 -22.46 -31.12
C ALA A 238 15.50 -22.31 -31.26
N ARG A 239 14.76 -23.44 -31.31
CA ARG A 239 13.27 -23.39 -31.32
C ARG A 239 12.70 -22.85 -30.03
N VAL A 240 13.17 -23.30 -28.86
CA VAL A 240 12.76 -22.78 -27.56
C VAL A 240 13.07 -21.29 -27.44
N LYS A 241 14.28 -20.87 -27.84
CA LYS A 241 14.69 -19.46 -27.84
C LYS A 241 13.75 -18.59 -28.68
N LYS A 242 13.33 -19.06 -29.85
CA LYS A 242 12.37 -18.35 -30.71
C LYS A 242 11.01 -18.14 -30.02
N ILE A 243 10.54 -19.15 -29.28
CA ILE A 243 9.29 -19.07 -28.48
C ILE A 243 9.45 -18.02 -27.38
N VAL A 244 10.57 -18.06 -26.64
CA VAL A 244 10.89 -17.10 -25.57
C VAL A 244 10.93 -15.66 -26.09
N GLU A 245 11.63 -15.42 -27.18
CA GLU A 245 11.70 -14.08 -27.81
C GLU A 245 10.33 -13.61 -28.29
N GLY A 246 9.50 -14.48 -28.85
CA GLY A 246 8.14 -14.19 -29.25
C GLY A 246 7.25 -13.81 -28.06
N PHE A 247 7.39 -14.53 -26.95
CA PHE A 247 6.70 -14.26 -25.71
C PHE A 247 7.11 -12.91 -25.11
N GLN A 248 8.42 -12.64 -25.00
CA GLN A 248 8.93 -11.38 -24.42
C GLN A 248 8.54 -10.14 -25.25
N ARG A 249 8.40 -10.27 -26.58
CA ARG A 249 7.88 -9.17 -27.41
C ARG A 249 6.39 -8.89 -27.20
N ARG A 250 5.61 -9.92 -26.82
CA ARG A 250 4.15 -9.81 -26.67
C ARG A 250 3.73 -9.40 -25.25
N TYR A 251 4.47 -9.83 -24.26
CA TYR A 251 4.13 -9.68 -22.85
C TYR A 251 5.26 -9.01 -22.05
N GLN A 252 4.90 -8.04 -21.19
CA GLN A 252 5.84 -7.36 -20.29
C GLN A 252 6.06 -8.17 -18.99
N ILE A 253 6.45 -9.44 -19.13
CA ILE A 253 6.72 -10.32 -18.00
C ILE A 253 8.21 -10.63 -18.01
N SER A 254 8.87 -10.55 -16.85
CA SER A 254 10.27 -10.93 -16.70
C SER A 254 10.42 -12.41 -16.95
N LEU A 255 11.17 -12.78 -17.99
CA LEU A 255 11.49 -14.18 -18.30
C LEU A 255 13.01 -14.35 -18.39
N LYS A 256 13.56 -15.19 -17.51
CA LYS A 256 14.97 -15.62 -17.54
C LYS A 256 15.05 -16.96 -18.25
N TYR A 257 15.82 -17.02 -19.34
CA TYR A 257 16.05 -18.25 -20.10
C TYR A 257 17.41 -18.84 -19.76
N VAL A 258 17.43 -20.07 -19.31
CA VAL A 258 18.64 -20.82 -18.88
C VAL A 258 18.74 -22.10 -19.65
N VAL A 259 19.89 -22.41 -20.24
CA VAL A 259 20.13 -23.61 -21.04
C VAL A 259 21.04 -24.57 -20.27
N ASN A 260 20.69 -25.83 -20.21
CA ASN A 260 21.56 -26.92 -19.75
C ASN A 260 22.48 -27.41 -20.88
N GLU A 261 23.75 -27.55 -20.59
CA GLU A 261 24.72 -28.08 -21.55
C GLU A 261 24.50 -29.57 -21.86
N THR A 262 23.96 -30.31 -20.88
CA THR A 262 23.60 -31.73 -21.00
C THR A 262 22.21 -31.93 -20.43
N ASN A 263 21.48 -32.94 -20.90
CA ASN A 263 20.20 -33.30 -20.32
C ASN A 263 20.38 -33.75 -18.85
N LYS A 264 19.82 -33.03 -17.90
CA LYS A 264 19.95 -33.26 -16.46
C LYS A 264 18.68 -33.80 -15.81
N GLY A 265 17.61 -33.91 -16.59
CA GLY A 265 16.31 -34.31 -16.10
C GLY A 265 15.54 -33.20 -15.37
N SER A 266 14.24 -33.39 -15.25
CA SER A 266 13.32 -32.32 -14.79
C SER A 266 13.57 -31.86 -13.35
N ALA A 267 13.99 -32.75 -12.44
CA ALA A 267 14.26 -32.41 -11.06
C ALA A 267 15.48 -31.48 -10.94
N THR A 268 16.61 -31.84 -11.60
CA THR A 268 17.82 -31.02 -11.58
C THR A 268 17.61 -29.69 -12.27
N SER A 269 16.87 -29.69 -13.39
CA SER A 269 16.53 -28.45 -14.11
C SER A 269 15.65 -27.51 -13.28
N ARG A 270 14.66 -28.03 -12.54
CA ARG A 270 13.89 -27.22 -11.59
C ARG A 270 14.75 -26.63 -10.47
N ASN A 271 15.65 -27.45 -9.87
CA ASN A 271 16.56 -26.95 -8.82
C ASN A 271 17.45 -25.82 -9.36
N ARG A 272 17.98 -25.95 -10.57
CA ARG A 272 18.74 -24.88 -11.22
C ARG A 272 17.89 -23.61 -11.45
N GLY A 273 16.62 -23.77 -11.75
CA GLY A 273 15.67 -22.66 -11.85
C GLY A 273 15.44 -21.99 -10.49
N ILE A 274 15.30 -22.77 -9.43
CA ILE A 274 15.14 -22.28 -8.04
C ILE A 274 16.35 -21.43 -7.62
N GLU A 275 17.58 -21.86 -7.95
CA GLU A 275 18.81 -21.09 -7.66
C GLU A 275 18.85 -19.71 -8.35
N LYS A 276 18.10 -19.53 -9.44
CA LYS A 276 18.01 -18.26 -10.19
C LYS A 276 16.79 -17.43 -9.80
N ALA A 277 15.94 -17.95 -8.90
CA ALA A 277 14.74 -17.28 -8.43
C ALA A 277 15.09 -16.09 -7.52
N SER A 278 14.36 -14.99 -7.68
CA SER A 278 14.47 -13.79 -6.84
C SER A 278 13.16 -13.45 -6.12
N GLY A 279 12.10 -14.23 -6.39
CA GLY A 279 10.81 -14.02 -5.77
C GLY A 279 10.71 -14.47 -4.31
N MET A 280 9.82 -13.85 -3.58
CA MET A 280 9.50 -14.23 -2.20
C MET A 280 8.82 -15.60 -2.12
N TYR A 281 8.09 -15.98 -3.15
CA TYR A 281 7.46 -17.28 -3.32
C TYR A 281 7.94 -17.94 -4.59
N ILE A 282 8.08 -19.27 -4.56
CA ILE A 282 8.50 -20.09 -5.69
C ILE A 282 7.41 -21.12 -5.97
N THR A 283 7.04 -21.26 -7.24
CA THR A 283 6.16 -22.33 -7.74
C THR A 283 6.77 -22.98 -8.98
N SER A 284 6.34 -24.16 -9.32
CA SER A 284 6.79 -24.87 -10.52
C SER A 284 5.60 -25.34 -11.37
N VAL A 285 5.80 -25.31 -12.67
CA VAL A 285 4.86 -25.79 -13.69
C VAL A 285 5.53 -26.90 -14.51
#